data_fd4186952cb2bda0888c451fdca5b48b
#
_entry.id   fd4186952cb2bda0888c451fdca5b48b
#
_cell.length_a   1.000
_cell.length_b   1.000
_cell.length_c   1.000
_cell.angle_alpha   90.00
_cell.angle_beta   90.00
_cell.angle_gamma   90.00
#
_symmetry.space_group_name_H-M   'P 1'
#
loop_
_entity.id
_entity.type
_entity.pdbx_description
1 polymer ?
#
loop_
_entity_poly.entity_id
_entity_poly.type
_entity_poly.pdbx_seq_one_letter_code
_entity_poly.pdbx_strand_id
1 'polypeptide(L)'
;ETEAEAETEAEAEAGLAALETQVWLELDALLSSLADRTDDAPLGSTAYAQLLSLLPPPPAAGWPAEFRLGAEAVALRESTEAQLAVAMFNPGVDTIEPYVPCAVTYPARRRAQRLSFMVWPTIALDNARLQAALEATSTGERLRSAVLRLRELREQTPSGT
;
A
#
# COMPACT_ATOMS: atom_id res chain seq x y z
N GLU A 1 14.72 30.01 -7.12
CA GLU A 1 14.19 29.25 -5.98
C GLU A 1 14.81 29.81 -4.72
N THR A 2 13.99 30.35 -3.83
CA THR A 2 14.45 30.91 -2.55
C THR A 2 14.57 29.82 -1.49
N GLU A 3 15.44 29.98 -0.49
CA GLU A 3 15.56 29.03 0.63
C GLU A 3 14.19 28.74 1.29
N ALA A 4 13.34 29.74 1.39
CA ALA A 4 11.98 29.61 1.95
C ALA A 4 11.06 28.72 1.10
N GLU A 5 11.20 28.70 -0.23
CA GLU A 5 10.42 27.81 -1.11
C GLU A 5 10.90 26.36 -0.97
N ALA A 6 12.21 26.14 -0.84
CA ALA A 6 12.79 24.83 -0.63
C ALA A 6 12.42 24.23 0.74
N GLU A 7 12.39 25.04 1.80
CA GLU A 7 11.93 24.61 3.12
C GLU A 7 10.45 24.21 3.12
N THR A 8 9.60 25.00 2.44
CA THR A 8 8.16 24.70 2.35
C THR A 8 7.90 23.42 1.55
N GLU A 9 8.67 23.16 0.50
CA GLU A 9 8.56 21.94 -0.30
C GLU A 9 9.03 20.71 0.50
N ALA A 10 10.12 20.81 1.24
CA ALA A 10 10.63 19.74 2.10
C ALA A 10 9.63 19.39 3.23
N GLU A 11 8.99 20.38 3.83
CA GLU A 11 7.94 20.16 4.84
C GLU A 11 6.72 19.46 4.23
N ALA A 12 6.32 19.83 3.02
CA ALA A 12 5.22 19.20 2.30
C ALA A 12 5.53 17.74 1.95
N GLU A 13 6.75 17.45 1.51
CA GLU A 13 7.21 16.08 1.23
C GLU A 13 7.27 15.22 2.49
N ALA A 14 7.78 15.77 3.60
CA ALA A 14 7.80 15.08 4.88
C ALA A 14 6.37 14.77 5.37
N GLY A 15 5.44 15.69 5.17
CA GLY A 15 4.03 15.50 5.48
C GLY A 15 3.38 14.37 4.65
N LEU A 16 3.69 14.30 3.36
CA LEU A 16 3.21 13.21 2.50
C LEU A 16 3.81 11.85 2.89
N ALA A 17 5.10 11.80 3.21
CA ALA A 17 5.77 10.58 3.65
C ALA A 17 5.19 10.07 4.99
N ALA A 18 4.85 10.96 5.91
CA ALA A 18 4.20 10.60 7.16
C ALA A 18 2.79 10.02 6.92
N LEU A 19 2.01 10.62 6.03
CA LEU A 19 0.68 10.11 5.64
C LEU A 19 0.79 8.76 4.92
N GLU A 20 1.73 8.59 4.02
CA GLU A 20 2.02 7.32 3.35
C GLU A 20 2.31 6.21 4.38
N THR A 21 3.22 6.47 5.30
CA THR A 21 3.55 5.54 6.39
C THR A 21 2.32 5.18 7.20
N GLN A 22 1.49 6.17 7.54
CA GLN A 22 0.28 5.95 8.31
C GLN A 22 -0.75 5.09 7.58
N VAL A 23 -0.93 5.27 6.27
CA VAL A 23 -1.79 4.39 5.45
C VAL A 23 -1.31 2.95 5.54
N TRP A 24 0.00 2.70 5.43
CA TRP A 24 0.55 1.36 5.51
C TRP A 24 0.36 0.71 6.88
N LEU A 25 0.55 1.46 7.97
CA LEU A 25 0.33 0.98 9.33
C LEU A 25 -1.14 0.62 9.59
N GLU A 26 -2.07 1.46 9.16
CA GLU A 26 -3.50 1.19 9.32
C GLU A 26 -3.97 0.03 8.43
N LEU A 27 -3.43 -0.09 7.23
CA LEU A 27 -3.72 -1.21 6.33
C LEU A 27 -3.22 -2.52 6.93
N ASP A 28 -1.99 -2.56 7.43
CA ASP A 28 -1.43 -3.72 8.11
C ASP A 28 -2.27 -4.15 9.32
N ALA A 29 -2.67 -3.20 10.15
CA ALA A 29 -3.52 -3.47 11.31
C ALA A 29 -4.90 -4.03 10.90
N LEU A 30 -5.51 -3.49 9.84
CA LEU A 30 -6.78 -3.99 9.31
C LEU A 30 -6.62 -5.42 8.79
N LEU A 31 -5.61 -5.68 7.96
CA LEU A 31 -5.37 -6.99 7.36
C LEU A 31 -5.04 -8.05 8.42
N SER A 32 -4.26 -7.68 9.44
CA SER A 32 -3.98 -8.56 10.57
C SER A 32 -5.26 -8.95 11.31
N SER A 33 -6.16 -8.00 11.55
CA SER A 33 -7.44 -8.27 12.20
C SER A 33 -8.39 -9.13 11.36
N LEU A 34 -8.28 -9.08 10.03
CA LEU A 34 -9.04 -9.93 9.12
C LEU A 34 -8.44 -11.33 8.99
N ALA A 35 -7.12 -11.46 8.94
CA ALA A 35 -6.41 -12.74 8.84
C ALA A 35 -6.67 -13.66 10.04
N ASP A 36 -6.83 -13.09 11.23
CA ASP A 36 -7.19 -13.85 12.43
C ASP A 36 -8.59 -14.51 12.35
N ARG A 37 -9.40 -14.16 11.32
CA ARG A 37 -10.79 -14.60 11.16
C ARG A 37 -11.05 -15.52 9.98
N THR A 38 -10.21 -15.48 8.98
CA THR A 38 -10.36 -16.25 7.74
C THR A 38 -9.02 -16.83 7.33
N ASP A 39 -9.00 -18.13 7.03
CA ASP A 39 -7.84 -18.82 6.44
C ASP A 39 -7.58 -18.35 4.99
N ASP A 40 -8.49 -17.58 4.41
CA ASP A 40 -8.36 -17.04 3.07
C ASP A 40 -7.64 -15.68 3.09
N ALA A 41 -6.63 -15.54 2.24
CA ALA A 41 -5.96 -14.26 2.02
C ALA A 41 -7.01 -13.19 1.60
N PRO A 42 -7.17 -12.11 2.38
CA PRO A 42 -8.31 -11.20 2.26
C PRO A 42 -8.34 -10.39 0.96
N LEU A 43 -7.26 -10.41 0.20
CA LEU A 43 -7.11 -9.64 -1.03
C LEU A 43 -6.59 -10.58 -2.12
N GLY A 44 -7.50 -11.05 -2.98
CA GLY A 44 -7.16 -11.85 -4.14
C GLY A 44 -6.16 -11.15 -5.06
N SER A 45 -5.04 -11.77 -5.16
CA SER A 45 -4.11 -11.80 -6.27
C SER A 45 -3.44 -10.50 -6.77
N THR A 46 -3.90 -9.96 -7.90
CA THR A 46 -3.15 -8.96 -8.69
C THR A 46 -3.23 -7.55 -8.08
N ALA A 47 -4.39 -7.13 -7.63
CA ALA A 47 -4.58 -5.79 -7.06
C ALA A 47 -3.79 -5.62 -5.75
N TYR A 48 -3.74 -6.66 -4.93
CA TYR A 48 -2.96 -6.68 -3.71
C TYR A 48 -1.45 -6.68 -3.97
N ALA A 49 -1.00 -7.48 -4.93
CA ALA A 49 0.39 -7.50 -5.35
C ALA A 49 0.84 -6.13 -5.88
N GLN A 50 0.00 -5.47 -6.68
CA GLN A 50 0.26 -4.13 -7.17
C GLN A 50 0.31 -3.10 -6.04
N LEU A 51 -0.59 -3.20 -5.06
CA LEU A 51 -0.58 -2.33 -3.89
C LEU A 51 0.71 -2.54 -3.07
N LEU A 52 1.08 -3.78 -2.75
CA LEU A 52 2.31 -4.10 -2.03
C LEU A 52 3.58 -3.65 -2.77
N SER A 53 3.55 -3.58 -4.11
CA SER A 53 4.68 -3.06 -4.88
C SER A 53 5.02 -1.60 -4.57
N LEU A 54 4.08 -0.85 -4.00
CA LEU A 54 4.27 0.53 -3.59
C LEU A 54 4.76 0.68 -2.14
N LEU A 55 5.04 -0.43 -1.44
CA LEU A 55 5.55 -0.36 -0.08
C LEU A 55 6.88 0.41 -0.06
N PRO A 56 6.98 1.51 0.71
CA PRO A 56 8.19 2.30 0.79
C PRO A 56 9.30 1.56 1.53
N PRO A 57 10.56 2.00 1.39
CA PRO A 57 11.62 1.58 2.30
C PRO A 57 11.22 1.82 3.76
N PRO A 58 11.73 1.04 4.72
CA PRO A 58 11.46 1.25 6.13
C PRO A 58 11.73 2.72 6.53
N PRO A 59 10.87 3.33 7.36
CA PRO A 59 11.15 4.64 7.93
C PRO A 59 12.43 4.60 8.79
N ALA A 60 13.00 5.75 9.11
CA ALA A 60 14.26 5.83 9.87
C ALA A 60 14.22 5.07 11.21
N ALA A 61 13.05 5.03 11.86
CA ALA A 61 12.80 4.25 13.08
C ALA A 61 12.53 2.75 12.83
N GLY A 62 12.51 2.31 11.55
CA GLY A 62 12.05 0.97 11.17
C GLY A 62 10.52 0.83 11.21
N TRP A 63 10.03 -0.29 10.67
CA TRP A 63 8.64 -0.68 10.87
C TRP A 63 8.44 -1.25 12.28
N PRO A 64 7.24 -1.14 12.87
CA PRO A 64 6.92 -1.83 14.12
C PRO A 64 7.18 -3.35 14.03
N ALA A 65 7.52 -3.97 15.16
CA ALA A 65 7.84 -5.41 15.18
C ALA A 65 6.68 -6.30 14.69
N GLU A 66 5.44 -5.86 14.92
CA GLU A 66 4.21 -6.52 14.47
C GLU A 66 3.85 -6.27 13.00
N PHE A 67 4.55 -5.39 12.29
CA PHE A 67 4.27 -5.05 10.89
C PHE A 67 4.58 -6.23 9.97
N ARG A 68 3.54 -6.77 9.32
CA ARG A 68 3.60 -7.99 8.51
C ARG A 68 3.78 -7.75 7.01
N LEU A 69 3.29 -6.62 6.50
CA LEU A 69 3.29 -6.33 5.06
C LEU A 69 4.70 -6.33 4.44
N GLY A 70 5.72 -5.99 5.21
CA GLY A 70 7.11 -6.08 4.76
C GLY A 70 7.54 -7.50 4.43
N ALA A 71 7.21 -8.47 5.29
CA ALA A 71 7.50 -9.87 5.08
C ALA A 71 6.68 -10.46 3.92
N GLU A 72 5.40 -10.07 3.80
CA GLU A 72 4.54 -10.48 2.69
C GLU A 72 5.06 -9.96 1.34
N ALA A 73 5.54 -8.72 1.28
CA ALA A 73 6.15 -8.17 0.07
C ALA A 73 7.42 -8.94 -0.34
N VAL A 74 8.24 -9.37 0.62
CA VAL A 74 9.41 -10.21 0.36
C VAL A 74 8.99 -11.58 -0.16
N ALA A 75 8.05 -12.25 0.50
CA ALA A 75 7.56 -13.56 0.08
C ALA A 75 6.94 -13.53 -1.33
N LEU A 76 6.19 -12.46 -1.63
CA LEU A 76 5.57 -12.28 -2.95
C LEU A 76 6.63 -12.09 -4.04
N ARG A 77 7.70 -11.33 -3.77
CA ARG A 77 8.82 -11.16 -4.69
C ARG A 77 9.52 -12.49 -4.96
N GLU A 78 9.85 -13.25 -3.92
CA GLU A 78 10.50 -14.56 -4.05
C GLU A 78 9.65 -15.56 -4.84
N SER A 79 8.34 -15.58 -4.58
CA SER A 79 7.38 -16.40 -5.34
C SER A 79 7.35 -16.01 -6.81
N THR A 80 7.35 -14.72 -7.12
CA THR A 80 7.34 -14.21 -8.50
C THR A 80 8.63 -14.55 -9.23
N GLU A 81 9.78 -14.39 -8.57
CA GLU A 81 11.09 -14.77 -9.13
C GLU A 81 11.15 -16.27 -9.44
N ALA A 82 10.63 -17.11 -8.55
CA ALA A 82 10.53 -18.56 -8.77
C ALA A 82 9.62 -18.90 -9.96
N GLN A 83 8.46 -18.24 -10.07
CA GLN A 83 7.54 -18.44 -11.20
C GLN A 83 8.15 -18.01 -12.53
N LEU A 84 8.85 -16.86 -12.56
CA LEU A 84 9.56 -16.39 -13.75
C LEU A 84 10.65 -17.38 -14.17
N ALA A 85 11.40 -17.94 -13.23
CA ALA A 85 12.40 -18.96 -13.51
C ALA A 85 11.77 -20.21 -14.16
N VAL A 86 10.64 -20.68 -13.62
CA VAL A 86 9.90 -21.81 -14.19
C VAL A 86 9.38 -21.49 -15.59
N ALA A 87 8.83 -20.28 -15.80
CA ALA A 87 8.32 -19.85 -17.10
C ALA A 87 9.43 -19.75 -18.17
N MET A 88 10.64 -19.37 -17.79
CA MET A 88 11.79 -19.35 -18.71
C MET A 88 12.18 -20.75 -19.23
N PHE A 89 11.96 -21.79 -18.43
CA PHE A 89 12.27 -23.18 -18.78
C PHE A 89 11.10 -23.92 -19.42
N ASN A 90 9.86 -23.43 -19.23
CA ASN A 90 8.63 -24.04 -19.75
C ASN A 90 7.78 -23.00 -20.50
N PRO A 91 8.14 -22.67 -21.76
CA PRO A 91 7.35 -21.75 -22.57
C PRO A 91 5.97 -22.37 -22.83
N GLY A 92 4.90 -21.70 -22.39
CA GLY A 92 3.50 -22.15 -22.52
C GLY A 92 2.74 -22.21 -21.19
N VAL A 93 3.38 -21.94 -20.07
CA VAL A 93 2.72 -21.68 -18.78
C VAL A 93 2.25 -20.24 -18.78
N ASP A 94 0.96 -20.00 -18.51
CA ASP A 94 0.43 -18.65 -18.29
C ASP A 94 1.19 -17.98 -17.15
N THR A 95 1.98 -16.97 -17.48
CA THR A 95 2.72 -16.20 -16.49
C THR A 95 1.77 -15.23 -15.81
N ILE A 96 1.66 -15.33 -14.50
CA ILE A 96 1.08 -14.28 -13.67
C ILE A 96 1.93 -13.03 -13.84
N GLU A 97 1.31 -11.84 -13.97
CA GLU A 97 2.05 -10.59 -14.03
C GLU A 97 3.04 -10.50 -12.86
N PRO A 98 4.34 -10.31 -13.15
CA PRO A 98 5.35 -10.34 -12.10
C PRO A 98 5.15 -9.18 -11.11
N TYR A 99 5.32 -9.47 -9.83
CA TYR A 99 5.46 -8.46 -8.80
C TYR A 99 6.73 -7.64 -9.05
N VAL A 100 6.57 -6.37 -9.36
CA VAL A 100 7.69 -5.45 -9.56
C VAL A 100 7.68 -4.41 -8.44
N PRO A 101 8.57 -4.54 -7.44
CA PRO A 101 8.66 -3.53 -6.38
C PRO A 101 9.06 -2.19 -6.98
N CYS A 102 8.58 -1.09 -6.39
CA CYS A 102 9.08 0.23 -6.73
C CYS A 102 10.59 0.29 -6.50
N ALA A 103 11.34 0.76 -7.50
CA ALA A 103 12.76 0.98 -7.34
C ALA A 103 13.02 1.98 -6.20
N VAL A 104 14.15 1.81 -5.50
CA VAL A 104 14.57 2.74 -4.44
C VAL A 104 14.68 4.18 -4.97
N THR A 105 15.00 4.33 -6.26
CA THR A 105 15.08 5.61 -6.95
C THR A 105 13.72 6.17 -7.41
N TYR A 106 12.62 5.42 -7.19
CA TYR A 106 11.29 5.90 -7.56
C TYR A 106 10.91 7.09 -6.68
N PRO A 107 10.54 8.26 -7.27
CA PRO A 107 10.27 9.46 -6.50
C PRO A 107 9.18 9.24 -5.44
N ALA A 108 9.49 9.56 -4.17
CA ALA A 108 8.57 9.38 -3.05
C ALA A 108 7.20 10.05 -3.28
N ARG A 109 7.21 11.27 -3.84
CA ARG A 109 5.98 12.00 -4.17
C ARG A 109 5.09 11.24 -5.17
N ARG A 110 5.69 10.63 -6.20
CA ARG A 110 4.94 9.82 -7.19
C ARG A 110 4.44 8.52 -6.57
N ARG A 111 5.21 7.92 -5.68
CA ARG A 111 4.78 6.72 -4.96
C ARG A 111 3.57 7.01 -4.07
N ALA A 112 3.63 8.06 -3.27
CA ALA A 112 2.52 8.52 -2.44
C ALA A 112 1.27 8.85 -3.28
N GLN A 113 1.45 9.50 -4.43
CA GLN A 113 0.37 9.78 -5.36
C GLN A 113 -0.28 8.49 -5.88
N ARG A 114 0.51 7.52 -6.33
CA ARG A 114 -0.03 6.23 -6.80
C ARG A 114 -0.74 5.48 -5.68
N LEU A 115 -0.15 5.40 -4.50
CA LEU A 115 -0.78 4.80 -3.33
C LEU A 115 -2.13 5.44 -3.04
N SER A 116 -2.22 6.78 -3.11
CA SER A 116 -3.45 7.51 -2.85
C SER A 116 -4.61 7.18 -3.78
N PHE A 117 -4.35 6.62 -4.94
CA PHE A 117 -5.38 6.09 -5.85
C PHE A 117 -5.58 4.58 -5.67
N MET A 118 -4.49 3.82 -5.55
CA MET A 118 -4.55 2.36 -5.57
C MET A 118 -5.12 1.74 -4.29
N VAL A 119 -5.09 2.43 -3.17
CA VAL A 119 -5.67 1.94 -1.91
C VAL A 119 -7.21 1.93 -1.94
N TRP A 120 -7.83 2.87 -2.63
CA TRP A 120 -9.27 3.08 -2.59
C TRP A 120 -10.12 1.94 -3.16
N PRO A 121 -9.78 1.29 -4.29
CA PRO A 121 -10.53 0.12 -4.74
C PRO A 121 -10.64 -0.99 -3.69
N THR A 122 -9.65 -1.07 -2.81
CA THR A 122 -9.60 -2.07 -1.73
C THR A 122 -10.48 -1.68 -0.52
N ILE A 123 -10.55 -0.39 -0.18
CA ILE A 123 -11.14 0.08 1.08
C ILE A 123 -12.47 0.82 0.94
N ALA A 124 -12.84 1.26 -0.26
CA ALA A 124 -14.06 2.03 -0.47
C ALA A 124 -15.32 1.22 -0.16
N LEU A 125 -15.38 -0.02 -0.62
CA LEU A 125 -16.49 -0.97 -0.54
C LEU A 125 -17.78 -0.52 -1.27
N ASP A 126 -17.87 0.75 -1.67
CA ASP A 126 -18.98 1.29 -2.47
C ASP A 126 -18.50 2.32 -3.49
N ASN A 127 -19.29 2.50 -4.55
CA ASN A 127 -18.94 3.40 -5.65
C ASN A 127 -18.95 4.87 -5.24
N ALA A 128 -19.78 5.28 -4.29
CA ALA A 128 -19.86 6.67 -3.88
C ALA A 128 -18.59 7.13 -3.17
N ARG A 129 -18.04 6.30 -2.28
CA ARG A 129 -16.75 6.57 -1.62
C ARG A 129 -15.59 6.55 -2.59
N LEU A 130 -15.58 5.58 -3.50
CA LEU A 130 -14.55 5.52 -4.53
C LEU A 130 -14.56 6.78 -5.40
N GLN A 131 -15.75 7.20 -5.85
CA GLN A 131 -15.92 8.40 -6.66
C GLN A 131 -15.44 9.65 -5.91
N ALA A 132 -15.84 9.83 -4.65
CA ALA A 132 -15.41 10.96 -3.82
C ALA A 132 -13.88 11.00 -3.66
N ALA A 133 -13.23 9.85 -3.48
CA ALA A 133 -11.78 9.77 -3.40
C ALA A 133 -11.09 10.14 -4.72
N LEU A 134 -11.67 9.74 -5.86
CA LEU A 134 -11.12 10.06 -7.19
C LEU A 134 -11.31 11.54 -7.56
N GLU A 135 -12.37 12.17 -7.06
CA GLU A 135 -12.64 13.60 -7.26
C GLU A 135 -11.76 14.52 -6.39
N ALA A 136 -11.20 14.01 -5.31
CA ALA A 136 -10.26 14.78 -4.48
C ALA A 136 -9.03 15.20 -5.28
N THR A 137 -8.70 16.48 -5.25
CA THR A 137 -7.64 17.08 -6.09
C THR A 137 -6.24 16.91 -5.51
N SER A 138 -6.12 16.70 -4.20
CA SER A 138 -4.85 16.63 -3.48
C SER A 138 -4.49 15.20 -3.07
N THR A 139 -3.24 14.82 -3.29
CA THR A 139 -2.69 13.54 -2.80
C THR A 139 -2.80 13.42 -1.28
N GLY A 140 -2.45 14.49 -0.55
CA GLY A 140 -2.54 14.51 0.90
C GLY A 140 -3.97 14.35 1.42
N GLU A 141 -4.95 14.95 0.74
CA GLU A 141 -6.37 14.82 1.07
C GLU A 141 -6.86 13.38 0.86
N ARG A 142 -6.51 12.75 -0.27
CA ARG A 142 -6.84 11.35 -0.51
C ARG A 142 -6.22 10.40 0.53
N LEU A 143 -4.96 10.62 0.90
CA LEU A 143 -4.28 9.79 1.90
C LEU A 143 -4.88 9.98 3.30
N ARG A 144 -5.21 11.21 3.72
CA ARG A 144 -5.90 11.45 5.01
C ARG A 144 -7.25 10.76 5.06
N SER A 145 -8.02 10.88 3.98
CA SER A 145 -9.32 10.20 3.86
C SER A 145 -9.17 8.68 3.90
N ALA A 146 -8.12 8.13 3.28
CA ALA A 146 -7.81 6.71 3.32
C ALA A 146 -7.48 6.23 4.74
N VAL A 147 -6.69 6.99 5.50
CA VAL A 147 -6.40 6.69 6.91
C VAL A 147 -7.68 6.64 7.74
N LEU A 148 -8.56 7.62 7.58
CA LEU A 148 -9.84 7.64 8.31
C LEU A 148 -10.70 6.44 7.93
N ARG A 149 -10.77 6.11 6.65
CA ARG A 149 -11.54 4.96 6.17
C ARG A 149 -11.01 3.63 6.71
N LEU A 150 -9.71 3.44 6.72
CA LEU A 150 -9.06 2.26 7.27
C LEU A 150 -9.37 2.09 8.78
N ARG A 151 -9.36 3.18 9.53
CA ARG A 151 -9.75 3.19 10.95
C ARG A 151 -11.22 2.81 11.14
N GLU A 152 -12.12 3.39 10.35
CA GLU A 152 -13.55 3.01 10.38
C GLU A 152 -13.74 1.52 10.13
N LEU A 153 -13.09 0.96 9.13
CA LEU A 153 -13.18 -0.46 8.79
C LEU A 153 -12.65 -1.34 9.93
N ARG A 154 -11.57 -0.92 10.58
CA ARG A 154 -11.02 -1.64 11.73
C ARG A 154 -11.96 -1.59 12.93
N GLU A 155 -12.59 -0.47 13.20
CA GLU A 155 -13.59 -0.31 14.29
C GLU A 155 -14.87 -1.13 14.03
N GLN A 156 -15.28 -1.25 12.76
CA GLN A 156 -16.41 -2.08 12.35
C GLN A 156 -16.11 -3.58 12.37
N THR A 157 -14.83 -3.94 12.45
CA THR A 157 -14.37 -5.32 12.60
C THR A 157 -14.37 -5.64 14.09
N PRO A 158 -15.42 -6.31 14.65
CA PRO A 158 -15.49 -6.56 16.08
C PRO A 158 -14.29 -7.41 16.49
N SER A 159 -13.57 -6.95 17.51
CA SER A 159 -12.51 -7.75 18.14
C SER A 159 -13.13 -9.07 18.60
N GLY A 160 -12.63 -10.19 18.07
CA GLY A 160 -13.05 -11.52 18.50
C GLY A 160 -12.77 -11.65 20.00
N THR A 161 -13.83 -11.76 20.77
CA THR A 161 -13.80 -12.20 22.17
C THR A 161 -13.63 -13.72 22.21
#